data_4d55ea365a10051c9f29ec8959c13493
#
_entry.id   4d55ea365a10051c9f29ec8959c13493
#
_cell.length_a   1.000
_cell.length_b   1.000
_cell.length_c   1.000
_cell.angle_alpha   90.00
_cell.angle_beta   90.00
_cell.angle_gamma   90.00
#
_symmetry.space_group_name_H-M   'P 1'
#
loop_
_entity.id
_entity.type
_entity.pdbx_description
1 polymer ?
#
loop_
_entity_poly.entity_id
_entity_poly.type
_entity_poly.pdbx_seq_one_letter_code
_entity_poly.pdbx_strand_id
1 'polypeptide(L)' 'MMRVSYKKLWVMLAEREMSKVELRKLAGIAPATFTKLRKNQEVALSILMKIADVLDCDAGDIMSFIKEDDATLNE' A
#
# COMPACT_ATOMS: atom_id res chain seq x y z
N MET A 1 2.43 -17.96 -7.16
CA MET A 1 2.49 -16.64 -7.80
C MET A 1 2.55 -15.56 -6.72
N MET A 2 3.26 -14.49 -6.99
CA MET A 2 3.37 -13.40 -6.00
C MET A 2 2.24 -12.41 -6.16
N ARG A 3 1.86 -11.79 -5.06
CA ARG A 3 0.93 -10.65 -5.10
C ARG A 3 1.46 -9.57 -4.17
N VAL A 4 0.96 -8.36 -4.37
CA VAL A 4 1.41 -7.23 -3.55
C VAL A 4 0.56 -7.12 -2.29
N SER A 5 1.18 -6.70 -1.21
CA SER A 5 0.50 -6.38 0.04
C SER A 5 0.97 -5.01 0.51
N TYR A 6 0.03 -4.19 0.95
CA TYR A 6 0.34 -2.86 1.49
C TYR A 6 0.13 -2.83 3.00
N LYS A 7 0.17 -3.99 3.64
CA LYS A 7 -0.03 -4.06 5.08
C LYS A 7 0.95 -3.18 5.84
N LYS A 8 2.20 -3.15 5.37
CA LYS A 8 3.22 -2.31 6.01
C LYS A 8 2.85 -0.84 6.01
N LEU A 9 2.19 -0.39 4.93
CA LEU A 9 1.74 0.99 4.83
C LEU A 9 0.73 1.31 5.92
N TRP A 10 -0.25 0.42 6.11
CA TRP A 10 -1.29 0.65 7.11
C TRP A 10 -0.74 0.62 8.52
N VAL A 11 0.22 -0.27 8.78
CA VAL A 11 0.91 -0.33 10.07
C VAL A 11 1.66 0.97 10.32
N MET A 12 2.37 1.47 9.31
CA MET A 12 3.11 2.74 9.44
C MET A 12 2.18 3.90 9.74
N LEU A 13 1.05 3.98 9.06
CA LEU A 13 0.08 5.05 9.32
C LEU A 13 -0.45 4.98 10.75
N ALA A 14 -0.73 3.77 11.23
CA ALA A 14 -1.20 3.59 12.60
C ALA A 14 -0.15 4.06 13.60
N GLU A 15 1.12 3.72 13.36
CA GLU A 15 2.21 4.13 14.23
C GLU A 15 2.40 5.64 14.25
N ARG A 16 2.14 6.30 13.13
CA ARG A 16 2.28 7.75 13.01
C ARG A 16 0.99 8.50 13.37
N GLU A 17 -0.06 7.75 13.70
CA GLU A 17 -1.37 8.34 14.01
C GLU A 17 -1.90 9.18 12.85
N MET A 18 -1.65 8.72 11.63
CA MET A 18 -2.12 9.37 10.42
C MET A 18 -3.27 8.56 9.83
N SER A 19 -4.36 9.23 9.49
CA SER A 19 -5.49 8.54 8.88
C SER A 19 -5.23 8.26 7.40
N LYS A 20 -5.95 7.28 6.85
CA LYS A 20 -5.87 6.97 5.43
C LYS A 20 -6.31 8.16 4.58
N VAL A 21 -7.31 8.91 5.05
CA VAL A 21 -7.79 10.08 4.34
C VAL A 21 -6.71 11.16 4.29
N GLU A 22 -6.00 11.37 5.40
CA GLU A 22 -4.91 12.33 5.42
C GLU A 22 -3.84 11.97 4.42
N LEU A 23 -3.42 10.70 4.41
CA LEU A 23 -2.41 10.26 3.45
C LEU A 23 -2.87 10.49 2.02
N ARG A 24 -4.10 10.11 1.72
CA ARG A 24 -4.63 10.26 0.37
C ARG A 24 -4.58 11.71 -0.09
N LYS A 25 -4.97 12.62 0.79
CA LYS A 25 -4.98 14.05 0.46
C LYS A 25 -3.58 14.61 0.32
N LEU A 26 -2.68 14.25 1.24
CA LEU A 26 -1.31 14.75 1.20
C LEU A 26 -0.57 14.25 -0.04
N ALA A 27 -0.81 13.02 -0.43
CA ALA A 27 -0.16 12.43 -1.60
C ALA A 27 -0.86 12.79 -2.91
N GLY A 28 -2.05 13.39 -2.84
CA GLY A 28 -2.79 13.77 -4.04
C GLY A 28 -3.27 12.57 -4.83
N ILE A 29 -3.75 11.54 -4.16
CA ILE A 29 -4.18 10.30 -4.80
C ILE A 29 -5.70 10.33 -4.99
N ALA A 30 -6.16 9.96 -6.19
CA ALA A 30 -7.57 9.87 -6.48
C ALA A 30 -8.24 8.77 -5.64
N PRO A 31 -9.50 8.97 -5.21
CA PRO A 31 -10.19 7.97 -4.40
C PRO A 31 -10.24 6.57 -5.02
N ALA A 32 -10.43 6.48 -6.33
CA ALA A 32 -10.47 5.18 -7.00
C ALA A 32 -9.14 4.44 -6.91
N THR A 33 -8.03 5.17 -7.04
CA THR A 33 -6.70 4.59 -6.92
C THR A 33 -6.44 4.16 -5.48
N PHE A 34 -6.85 4.98 -4.53
CA PHE A 34 -6.66 4.64 -3.12
C PHE A 34 -7.46 3.39 -2.74
N THR A 35 -8.63 3.18 -3.35
CA THR A 35 -9.41 1.98 -3.14
C THR A 35 -8.62 0.72 -3.57
N LYS A 36 -7.87 0.83 -4.67
CA LYS A 36 -7.01 -0.28 -5.11
C LYS A 36 -5.97 -0.61 -4.06
N LEU A 37 -5.37 0.40 -3.44
CA LEU A 37 -4.41 0.18 -2.37
C LEU A 37 -5.04 -0.60 -1.21
N ARG A 38 -6.26 -0.23 -0.83
CA ARG A 38 -6.94 -0.91 0.27
C ARG A 38 -7.29 -2.35 -0.05
N LYS A 39 -7.38 -2.69 -1.33
CA LYS A 39 -7.69 -4.03 -1.79
C LYS A 39 -6.46 -4.83 -2.17
N ASN A 40 -5.27 -4.30 -1.92
CA ASN A 40 -4.00 -4.93 -2.29
C ASN A 40 -3.91 -5.19 -3.80
N GLN A 41 -4.40 -4.24 -4.58
CA GLN A 41 -4.32 -4.31 -6.03
C GLN A 41 -3.14 -3.48 -6.52
N GLU A 42 -2.69 -3.78 -7.73
CA GLU A 42 -1.57 -3.06 -8.31
C GLU A 42 -1.95 -1.62 -8.62
N VAL A 43 -1.04 -0.73 -8.34
CA VAL A 43 -1.17 0.69 -8.70
C VAL A 43 0.10 1.11 -9.42
N ALA A 44 0.04 2.23 -10.12
CA ALA A 44 1.19 2.75 -10.82
C ALA A 44 2.32 3.04 -9.84
N LEU A 45 3.56 2.81 -10.29
CA LEU A 45 4.73 3.09 -9.48
C LEU A 45 4.77 4.55 -9.03
N SER A 46 4.27 5.47 -9.88
CA SER A 46 4.21 6.89 -9.54
C SER A 46 3.36 7.16 -8.29
N ILE A 47 2.32 6.36 -8.07
CA ILE A 47 1.47 6.49 -6.89
C ILE A 47 2.27 6.07 -5.64
N LEU A 48 3.01 4.98 -5.75
CA LEU A 48 3.85 4.53 -4.64
C LEU A 48 4.94 5.54 -4.32
N MET A 49 5.48 6.19 -5.34
CA MET A 49 6.50 7.23 -5.14
C MET A 49 5.92 8.44 -4.40
N LYS A 50 4.67 8.82 -4.70
CA LYS A 50 4.01 9.91 -3.99
C LYS A 50 3.82 9.58 -2.52
N ILE A 51 3.42 8.35 -2.22
CA ILE A 51 3.23 7.90 -0.85
C ILE A 51 4.57 7.90 -0.12
N ALA A 52 5.60 7.34 -0.74
CA ALA A 52 6.93 7.29 -0.15
C ALA A 52 7.47 8.68 0.12
N ASP A 53 7.19 9.62 -0.76
CA ASP A 53 7.61 11.01 -0.60
C ASP A 53 6.95 11.65 0.63
N VAL A 54 5.64 11.47 0.79
CA VAL A 54 4.91 12.01 1.94
C VAL A 54 5.42 11.42 3.25
N LEU A 55 5.71 10.12 3.25
CA LEU A 55 6.12 9.41 4.47
C LEU A 55 7.62 9.37 4.67
N ASP A 56 8.39 9.88 3.70
CA ASP A 56 9.85 9.90 3.72
C ASP A 56 10.40 8.50 3.97
N CYS A 57 10.05 7.57 3.09
CA CYS A 57 10.45 6.17 3.23
C CYS A 57 10.63 5.52 1.86
N ASP A 58 11.06 4.26 1.87
CA ASP A 58 11.28 3.53 0.63
C ASP A 58 10.12 2.59 0.36
N ALA A 59 10.06 2.04 -0.85
CA ALA A 59 9.00 1.14 -1.26
C ALA A 59 8.89 -0.07 -0.33
N GLY A 60 10.02 -0.63 0.09
CA GLY A 60 10.02 -1.79 0.98
C GLY A 60 9.46 -1.51 2.36
N ASP A 61 9.31 -0.24 2.73
CA ASP A 61 8.73 0.14 4.01
C ASP A 61 7.21 0.18 3.98
N ILE A 62 6.61 0.23 2.79
CA ILE A 62 5.17 0.38 2.64
C ILE A 62 4.51 -0.77 1.90
N MET A 63 5.29 -1.65 1.27
CA MET A 63 4.73 -2.77 0.54
C MET A 63 5.65 -3.96 0.58
N SER A 64 5.10 -5.12 0.27
CA SER A 64 5.87 -6.34 0.11
C SER A 64 5.16 -7.25 -0.88
N PHE A 65 5.90 -8.19 -1.43
CA PHE A 65 5.31 -9.24 -2.24
C PHE A 65 5.16 -10.47 -1.37
N ILE A 66 3.97 -11.06 -1.40
CA ILE A 66 3.72 -12.29 -0.67
C ILE A 66 3.33 -13.38 -1.64
N LYS A 67 3.76 -14.58 -1.33
CA LYS A 67 3.49 -15.72 -2.19
C LYS A 67 2.05 -16.13 -2.02
N GLU A 68 1.33 -16.17 -3.13
CA GLU A 68 -0.03 -16.63 -3.13
C GLU A 68 -0.01 -18.12 -3.41
N ASP A 69 -0.11 -18.87 -2.38
CA ASP A 69 -0.11 -20.30 -2.54
C ASP A 69 -1.42 -20.75 -2.92
N ASP A 70 -1.33 -21.51 -3.36
CA ASP A 70 -2.30 -22.16 -3.43
C ASP A 70 -2.86 -22.72 -2.36
N ALA A 71 -2.57 -22.23 -1.84
CA ALA A 71 -3.00 -22.75 -0.81
C ALA A 71 -4.32 -22.89 -0.79
N THR A 72 -3.83 -22.68 -1.39
CA THR A 72 -4.37 -22.83 -1.49
C THR A 72 -4.79 -23.74 -1.55
N LEU A 73 -4.36 -23.99 -1.70
CA LEU A 73 -4.56 -24.85 -1.85
C LEU A 73 -5.00 -25.59 -1.02
N ASN A 74 -4.95 -25.20 -0.47
CA ASN A 74 -5.37 -25.68 0.23
C ASN A 74 -6.14 -26.12 0.51
N GLU A 75 -6.00 -26.15 0.19
CA GLU A 75 -6.56 -26.49 0.24
C GLU A 75 -7.00 -26.81 0.46
#